data_30f77ed8e004abf1306f2fa3bfdc231c
#
_entry.id   30f77ed8e004abf1306f2fa3bfdc231c
#
_cell.length_a   1.000
_cell.length_b   1.000
_cell.length_c   1.000
_cell.angle_alpha   90.00
_cell.angle_beta   90.00
_cell.angle_gamma   90.00
#
_symmetry.space_group_name_H-M   'P 1'
#
loop_
_entity.id
_entity.type
_entity.pdbx_description
1 polymer ?
#
loop_
_entity_poly.entity_id
_entity_poly.type
_entity_poly.pdbx_seq_one_letter_code
_entity_poly.pdbx_strand_id
1 'polypeptide(L)'
;MYHRNHLVEQADPELWAAIQAENARQEHHIELIASENYASPAVMAAQGSQLTNKYAEGYPGKRYYGGCENVDVAEQLAIDRVKQIFGAQAANVQPHSGASANQAVFLAFLKPGETILGMSLAEGGHLSHGMALNLSGKWFKAESYGLNAKEEIDYDAMEAKARATKPKLIIAGASAYSLHIDFARFAKVAKEIGAIFLVDMAHYAGLIAAGVYPNPVPHADVVTSTTHKSLRGPRGGIILMKAEHEKAINSAVFPGLQGGPLMHVIAAKAVAFKEALQPGFKEYQQQVIKNAQTVAQTLTERGLRIVSGGTQSHVMLVDLRSKNITGKAAEAALGNAHMTLNKNAIPNDPEKPMVTSGVRIGTPAMTTRGFKDKEARATAHLIADVLENPHDEAHIAAVRAKVHALTSRFPVYG
;
A
#
# COMPACT_ATOMS: atom_id res chain seq x y z
N MET A 1 15.50 2.81 37.57
CA MET A 1 16.43 2.58 36.46
C MET A 1 15.90 1.42 35.67
N TYR A 2 15.81 1.56 34.34
CA TYR A 2 15.29 0.47 33.47
C TYR A 2 16.36 -0.60 33.25
N HIS A 3 15.96 -1.87 33.25
CA HIS A 3 16.83 -2.97 32.84
C HIS A 3 16.60 -3.30 31.37
N ARG A 4 17.67 -3.53 30.59
CA ARG A 4 17.60 -3.86 29.16
C ARG A 4 16.73 -5.08 28.84
N ASN A 5 16.62 -6.02 29.79
CA ASN A 5 15.90 -7.27 29.62
C ASN A 5 14.48 -7.21 30.21
N HIS A 6 13.99 -6.03 30.61
CA HIS A 6 12.62 -5.86 31.08
C HIS A 6 11.69 -5.77 29.86
N LEU A 7 11.20 -6.94 29.44
CA LEU A 7 10.38 -7.11 28.24
C LEU A 7 8.91 -6.73 28.52
N VAL A 8 8.13 -6.57 27.44
CA VAL A 8 6.70 -6.24 27.51
C VAL A 8 5.93 -7.26 28.35
N GLU A 9 6.26 -8.54 28.25
CA GLU A 9 5.67 -9.62 29.06
C GLU A 9 5.71 -9.35 30.56
N GLN A 10 6.81 -8.76 31.04
CA GLN A 10 7.01 -8.46 32.45
C GLN A 10 6.44 -7.08 32.84
N ALA A 11 6.47 -6.13 31.89
CA ALA A 11 6.04 -4.76 32.13
C ALA A 11 4.52 -4.60 32.02
N ASP A 12 3.90 -5.31 31.10
CA ASP A 12 2.48 -5.24 30.76
C ASP A 12 1.97 -6.60 30.22
N PRO A 13 1.65 -7.55 31.11
CA PRO A 13 1.18 -8.87 30.71
C PRO A 13 -0.13 -8.84 29.90
N GLU A 14 -1.01 -7.85 30.13
CA GLU A 14 -2.27 -7.73 29.40
C GLU A 14 -2.01 -7.34 27.95
N LEU A 15 -1.17 -6.35 27.70
CA LEU A 15 -0.75 -5.97 26.35
C LEU A 15 0.03 -7.12 25.68
N TRP A 16 0.88 -7.82 26.44
CA TRP A 16 1.62 -8.96 25.92
C TRP A 16 0.70 -10.07 25.41
N ALA A 17 -0.37 -10.39 26.15
CA ALA A 17 -1.38 -11.35 25.72
C ALA A 17 -2.02 -10.94 24.38
N ALA A 18 -2.33 -9.66 24.19
CA ALA A 18 -2.88 -9.18 22.91
C ALA A 18 -1.86 -9.29 21.76
N ILE A 19 -0.58 -9.00 22.01
CA ILE A 19 0.50 -9.19 21.03
C ILE A 19 0.61 -10.67 20.64
N GLN A 20 0.59 -11.58 21.61
CA GLN A 20 0.66 -13.02 21.34
C GLN A 20 -0.55 -13.54 20.57
N ALA A 21 -1.74 -13.02 20.87
CA ALA A 21 -2.95 -13.37 20.12
C ALA A 21 -2.86 -12.92 18.65
N GLU A 22 -2.33 -11.72 18.38
CA GLU A 22 -2.11 -11.24 17.00
C GLU A 22 -1.00 -12.02 16.29
N ASN A 23 0.08 -12.37 16.97
CA ASN A 23 1.12 -13.26 16.42
C ASN A 23 0.51 -14.60 15.98
N ALA A 24 -0.30 -15.22 16.85
CA ALA A 24 -0.99 -16.47 16.54
C ALA A 24 -1.96 -16.31 15.36
N ARG A 25 -2.70 -15.18 15.28
CA ARG A 25 -3.57 -14.89 14.16
C ARG A 25 -2.79 -14.83 12.85
N GLN A 26 -1.67 -14.10 12.81
CA GLN A 26 -0.83 -13.97 11.60
C GLN A 26 -0.27 -15.32 11.15
N GLU A 27 0.09 -16.20 12.08
CA GLU A 27 0.56 -17.56 11.74
C GLU A 27 -0.57 -18.45 11.19
N HIS A 28 -1.77 -18.37 11.77
CA HIS A 28 -2.87 -19.27 11.43
C HIS A 28 -3.73 -18.81 10.25
N HIS A 29 -3.75 -17.53 9.92
CA HIS A 29 -4.56 -17.00 8.84
C HIS A 29 -3.77 -16.90 7.52
N ILE A 30 -4.47 -17.01 6.39
CA ILE A 30 -3.97 -16.57 5.10
C ILE A 30 -4.32 -15.10 4.95
N GLU A 31 -3.30 -14.23 4.99
CA GLU A 31 -3.47 -12.79 4.83
C GLU A 31 -3.56 -12.42 3.34
N LEU A 32 -4.70 -11.84 2.96
CA LEU A 32 -5.04 -11.47 1.58
C LEU A 32 -5.41 -9.97 1.44
N ILE A 33 -5.26 -9.17 2.50
CA ILE A 33 -5.42 -7.73 2.40
C ILE A 33 -4.28 -7.19 1.54
N ALA A 34 -4.61 -6.58 0.39
CA ALA A 34 -3.64 -6.14 -0.62
C ALA A 34 -2.64 -5.09 -0.12
N SER A 35 -2.96 -4.39 0.98
CA SER A 35 -2.13 -3.37 1.62
C SER A 35 -1.34 -3.87 2.82
N GLU A 36 -1.34 -5.17 3.09
CA GLU A 36 -0.60 -5.78 4.20
C GLU A 36 0.55 -6.67 3.71
N ASN A 37 1.56 -6.81 4.58
CA ASN A 37 2.71 -7.66 4.37
C ASN A 37 3.38 -7.95 5.71
N TYR A 38 4.29 -8.90 5.73
CA TYR A 38 5.09 -9.26 6.90
C TYR A 38 6.48 -8.62 6.79
N ALA A 39 6.79 -7.70 7.71
CA ALA A 39 8.11 -7.10 7.81
C ALA A 39 9.14 -8.10 8.32
N SER A 40 10.39 -8.01 7.86
CA SER A 40 11.44 -8.90 8.34
C SER A 40 11.76 -8.68 9.83
N PRO A 41 12.31 -9.69 10.54
CA PRO A 41 12.80 -9.51 11.90
C PRO A 41 13.80 -8.36 12.03
N ALA A 42 14.63 -8.11 11.03
CA ALA A 42 15.61 -7.01 11.01
C ALA A 42 14.91 -5.64 10.95
N VAL A 43 13.83 -5.51 10.17
CA VAL A 43 13.00 -4.29 10.13
C VAL A 43 12.35 -4.04 11.48
N MET A 44 11.78 -5.07 12.12
CA MET A 44 11.15 -4.97 13.44
C MET A 44 12.18 -4.62 14.53
N ALA A 45 13.37 -5.22 14.50
CA ALA A 45 14.46 -4.93 15.44
C ALA A 45 14.93 -3.47 15.33
N ALA A 46 15.03 -2.92 14.10
CA ALA A 46 15.37 -1.52 13.89
C ALA A 46 14.32 -0.58 14.48
N GLN A 47 13.02 -0.90 14.35
CA GLN A 47 11.93 -0.13 14.97
C GLN A 47 11.96 -0.18 16.50
N GLY A 48 12.35 -1.30 17.10
CA GLY A 48 12.51 -1.46 18.55
C GLY A 48 13.83 -0.89 19.09
N SER A 49 14.62 -0.19 18.30
CA SER A 49 15.94 0.32 18.69
C SER A 49 15.86 1.60 19.55
N GLN A 50 16.97 1.90 20.24
CA GLN A 50 17.14 3.12 21.06
C GLN A 50 17.07 4.42 20.24
N LEU A 51 17.06 4.35 18.90
CA LEU A 51 16.87 5.51 18.04
C LEU A 51 15.54 6.23 18.29
N THR A 52 14.54 5.55 18.88
CA THR A 52 13.29 6.16 19.33
C THR A 52 13.48 7.28 20.34
N ASN A 53 14.58 7.30 21.08
CA ASN A 53 14.87 8.30 22.12
C ASN A 53 15.41 9.61 21.53
N LYS A 54 15.85 9.62 20.26
CA LYS A 54 16.56 10.78 19.71
C LYS A 54 15.64 11.76 19.01
N TYR A 55 15.65 12.99 19.48
CA TYR A 55 14.99 14.13 18.83
C TYR A 55 15.91 14.71 17.74
N ALA A 56 15.44 14.72 16.48
CA ALA A 56 16.29 15.02 15.32
C ALA A 56 15.57 15.94 14.29
N GLU A 57 14.95 17.04 14.74
CA GLU A 57 14.35 18.05 13.86
C GLU A 57 15.40 18.59 12.87
N GLY A 58 14.95 18.83 11.65
CA GLY A 58 15.79 19.20 10.53
C GLY A 58 16.17 17.99 9.66
N TYR A 59 17.31 18.04 9.01
CA TYR A 59 17.77 17.05 8.04
C TYR A 59 19.23 16.67 8.29
N PRO A 60 19.77 15.59 7.74
CA PRO A 60 21.18 15.20 7.92
C PRO A 60 22.14 16.36 7.70
N GLY A 61 23.03 16.59 8.66
CA GLY A 61 23.99 17.70 8.65
C GLY A 61 23.39 19.09 8.93
N LYS A 62 22.07 19.20 9.10
CA LYS A 62 21.36 20.47 9.34
C LYS A 62 20.27 20.25 10.40
N ARG A 63 20.64 19.76 11.58
CA ARG A 63 19.72 19.50 12.69
C ARG A 63 19.62 20.72 13.62
N TYR A 64 18.48 20.83 14.28
CA TYR A 64 18.24 21.84 15.30
C TYR A 64 18.77 21.42 16.69
N TYR A 65 19.14 20.14 16.85
CA TYR A 65 19.62 19.56 18.11
C TYR A 65 20.99 18.91 17.94
N GLY A 66 21.81 18.91 19.01
CA GLY A 66 23.09 18.20 19.04
C GLY A 66 22.92 16.68 19.19
N GLY A 67 24.00 15.92 19.00
CA GLY A 67 24.04 14.47 19.15
C GLY A 67 23.31 13.70 18.05
N CYS A 68 23.27 14.24 16.83
CA CYS A 68 22.56 13.65 15.67
C CYS A 68 23.47 12.92 14.70
N GLU A 69 24.78 12.87 14.94
CA GLU A 69 25.76 12.28 14.02
C GLU A 69 25.44 10.83 13.62
N ASN A 70 24.92 10.02 14.53
CA ASN A 70 24.58 8.62 14.25
C ASN A 70 23.20 8.47 13.56
N VAL A 71 22.21 9.29 13.94
CA VAL A 71 20.90 9.28 13.28
C VAL A 71 20.97 9.88 11.88
N ASP A 72 21.91 10.80 11.62
CA ASP A 72 22.19 11.32 10.30
C ASP A 72 22.65 10.21 9.35
N VAL A 73 23.51 9.29 9.83
CA VAL A 73 23.90 8.11 9.05
C VAL A 73 22.70 7.24 8.70
N ALA A 74 21.81 6.99 9.68
CA ALA A 74 20.62 6.17 9.44
C ALA A 74 19.67 6.80 8.40
N GLU A 75 19.42 8.10 8.50
CA GLU A 75 18.57 8.81 7.54
C GLU A 75 19.20 8.91 6.16
N GLN A 76 20.51 9.21 6.10
CA GLN A 76 21.24 9.27 4.82
C GLN A 76 21.23 7.93 4.11
N LEU A 77 21.44 6.81 4.82
CA LEU A 77 21.33 5.47 4.25
C LEU A 77 19.93 5.20 3.67
N ALA A 78 18.86 5.64 4.34
CA ALA A 78 17.51 5.49 3.82
C ALA A 78 17.29 6.30 2.55
N ILE A 79 17.76 7.57 2.53
CA ILE A 79 17.69 8.46 1.37
C ILE A 79 18.43 7.86 0.17
N ASP A 80 19.68 7.46 0.37
CA ASP A 80 20.52 6.97 -0.72
C ASP A 80 19.98 5.68 -1.32
N ARG A 81 19.53 4.75 -0.46
CA ARG A 81 18.98 3.47 -0.88
C ARG A 81 17.66 3.64 -1.64
N VAL A 82 16.75 4.48 -1.17
CA VAL A 82 15.48 4.69 -1.87
C VAL A 82 15.67 5.41 -3.20
N LYS A 83 16.60 6.35 -3.29
CA LYS A 83 17.01 6.96 -4.56
C LYS A 83 17.55 5.92 -5.54
N GLN A 84 18.41 5.02 -5.07
CA GLN A 84 18.97 3.94 -5.89
C GLN A 84 17.90 2.98 -6.39
N ILE A 85 16.94 2.58 -5.54
CA ILE A 85 15.85 1.65 -5.90
C ILE A 85 15.01 2.20 -7.06
N PHE A 86 14.61 3.46 -6.99
CA PHE A 86 13.63 4.03 -7.91
C PHE A 86 14.23 4.92 -9.00
N GLY A 87 15.54 5.23 -8.93
CA GLY A 87 16.19 6.17 -9.85
C GLY A 87 15.79 7.63 -9.61
N ALA A 88 15.44 8.01 -8.37
CA ALA A 88 14.99 9.35 -8.04
C ALA A 88 16.17 10.33 -7.86
N GLN A 89 15.97 11.61 -8.22
CA GLN A 89 16.97 12.66 -8.05
C GLN A 89 17.09 13.09 -6.59
N ALA A 90 15.98 13.22 -5.88
CA ALA A 90 15.90 13.57 -4.47
C ALA A 90 14.83 12.74 -3.75
N ALA A 91 14.97 12.60 -2.43
CA ALA A 91 14.05 11.84 -1.60
C ALA A 91 13.92 12.43 -0.20
N ASN A 92 12.70 12.36 0.37
CA ASN A 92 12.45 12.61 1.78
C ASN A 92 11.86 11.35 2.42
N VAL A 93 12.49 10.87 3.48
CA VAL A 93 12.11 9.63 4.18
C VAL A 93 11.44 9.86 5.53
N GLN A 94 11.17 11.12 5.88
CA GLN A 94 10.58 11.51 7.16
C GLN A 94 9.05 11.37 7.25
N PRO A 95 8.23 11.33 6.18
CA PRO A 95 6.79 11.22 6.33
C PRO A 95 6.37 10.02 7.21
N HIS A 96 5.47 10.29 8.17
CA HIS A 96 4.98 9.28 9.13
C HIS A 96 4.09 8.23 8.45
N SER A 97 3.44 8.60 7.34
CA SER A 97 2.55 7.73 6.56
C SER A 97 2.48 8.19 5.10
N GLY A 98 1.86 7.38 4.23
CA GLY A 98 1.55 7.80 2.87
C GLY A 98 0.59 9.01 2.84
N ALA A 99 -0.37 9.08 3.75
CA ALA A 99 -1.25 10.23 3.87
C ALA A 99 -0.48 11.51 4.22
N SER A 100 0.46 11.46 5.17
CA SER A 100 1.34 12.58 5.50
C SER A 100 2.23 12.99 4.33
N ALA A 101 2.71 12.02 3.55
CA ALA A 101 3.49 12.29 2.34
C ALA A 101 2.65 13.06 1.31
N ASN A 102 1.41 12.62 1.04
CA ASN A 102 0.50 13.33 0.15
C ASN A 102 0.17 14.75 0.67
N GLN A 103 -0.08 14.89 1.98
CA GLN A 103 -0.35 16.19 2.60
C GLN A 103 0.84 17.16 2.47
N ALA A 104 2.08 16.68 2.60
CA ALA A 104 3.27 17.48 2.41
C ALA A 104 3.38 17.97 0.95
N VAL A 105 3.04 17.13 -0.03
CA VAL A 105 2.98 17.54 -1.44
C VAL A 105 1.91 18.61 -1.65
N PHE A 106 0.72 18.44 -1.06
CA PHE A 106 -0.33 19.45 -1.15
C PHE A 106 0.11 20.77 -0.52
N LEU A 107 0.72 20.73 0.66
CA LEU A 107 1.22 21.93 1.33
C LEU A 107 2.33 22.64 0.53
N ALA A 108 3.17 21.88 -0.18
CA ALA A 108 4.25 22.44 -0.99
C ALA A 108 3.75 23.18 -2.23
N PHE A 109 2.66 22.72 -2.85
CA PHE A 109 2.28 23.17 -4.20
C PHE A 109 0.89 23.80 -4.31
N LEU A 110 0.05 23.66 -3.28
CA LEU A 110 -1.35 24.07 -3.35
C LEU A 110 -1.73 25.08 -2.25
N LYS A 111 -2.72 25.91 -2.58
CA LYS A 111 -3.45 26.72 -1.60
C LYS A 111 -4.85 26.13 -1.40
N PRO A 112 -5.47 26.30 -0.20
CA PRO A 112 -6.86 25.89 0.01
C PRO A 112 -7.78 26.47 -1.08
N GLY A 113 -8.71 25.64 -1.57
CA GLY A 113 -9.65 26.00 -2.63
C GLY A 113 -9.15 25.75 -4.06
N GLU A 114 -7.86 25.47 -4.27
CA GLU A 114 -7.36 25.11 -5.61
C GLU A 114 -7.86 23.73 -6.04
N THR A 115 -7.93 23.53 -7.35
CA THR A 115 -8.48 22.27 -7.93
C THR A 115 -7.41 21.20 -7.99
N ILE A 116 -7.77 19.99 -7.55
CA ILE A 116 -7.01 18.75 -7.75
C ILE A 116 -7.84 17.78 -8.60
N LEU A 117 -7.16 16.90 -9.34
CA LEU A 117 -7.79 15.82 -10.11
C LEU A 117 -7.18 14.48 -9.69
N GLY A 118 -8.00 13.58 -9.14
CA GLY A 118 -7.58 12.25 -8.68
C GLY A 118 -8.52 11.15 -9.14
N MET A 119 -8.16 9.88 -8.93
CA MET A 119 -9.04 8.76 -9.22
C MET A 119 -10.20 8.73 -8.22
N SER A 120 -11.42 8.47 -8.71
CA SER A 120 -12.61 8.28 -7.88
C SER A 120 -12.40 7.16 -6.86
N LEU A 121 -12.81 7.39 -5.59
CA LEU A 121 -12.73 6.37 -4.55
C LEU A 121 -13.58 5.13 -4.90
N ALA A 122 -14.76 5.35 -5.51
CA ALA A 122 -15.66 4.28 -5.93
C ALA A 122 -15.07 3.39 -7.04
N GLU A 123 -14.07 3.87 -7.76
CA GLU A 123 -13.44 3.19 -8.88
C GLU A 123 -11.99 2.78 -8.61
N GLY A 124 -11.57 2.84 -7.34
CA GLY A 124 -10.28 2.31 -6.89
C GLY A 124 -9.28 3.35 -6.41
N GLY A 125 -9.63 4.64 -6.35
CA GLY A 125 -8.77 5.69 -5.79
C GLY A 125 -8.48 5.51 -4.29
N HIS A 126 -7.64 6.39 -3.75
CA HIS A 126 -7.34 6.42 -2.32
C HIS A 126 -8.09 7.58 -1.63
N LEU A 127 -8.33 7.45 -0.31
CA LEU A 127 -8.99 8.49 0.49
C LEU A 127 -8.33 9.88 0.32
N SER A 128 -6.99 9.93 0.28
CA SER A 128 -6.24 11.18 0.15
C SER A 128 -6.17 11.74 -1.28
N HIS A 129 -6.91 11.17 -2.24
CA HIS A 129 -7.00 11.67 -3.61
C HIS A 129 -8.23 12.54 -3.88
N GLY A 130 -8.85 13.13 -2.83
CA GLY A 130 -9.98 14.04 -2.96
C GLY A 130 -11.29 13.56 -2.35
N MET A 131 -11.27 12.49 -1.54
CA MET A 131 -12.48 12.03 -0.85
C MET A 131 -13.01 13.09 0.11
N ALA A 132 -14.31 13.37 0.06
CA ALA A 132 -14.94 14.52 0.73
C ALA A 132 -14.69 14.65 2.24
N LEU A 133 -14.56 13.53 2.97
CA LEU A 133 -14.27 13.53 4.41
C LEU A 133 -12.77 13.62 4.71
N ASN A 134 -11.91 13.40 3.72
CA ASN A 134 -10.47 13.52 3.87
C ASN A 134 -10.03 15.00 3.77
N LEU A 135 -8.87 15.33 4.32
CA LEU A 135 -8.29 16.67 4.19
C LEU A 135 -8.26 17.13 2.73
N SER A 136 -7.88 16.24 1.80
CA SER A 136 -7.80 16.54 0.37
C SER A 136 -9.14 16.99 -0.24
N GLY A 137 -10.26 16.40 0.19
CA GLY A 137 -11.60 16.80 -0.24
C GLY A 137 -12.18 17.99 0.53
N LYS A 138 -11.66 18.24 1.74
CA LYS A 138 -12.10 19.39 2.56
C LYS A 138 -11.41 20.71 2.20
N TRP A 139 -10.14 20.64 1.82
CA TRP A 139 -9.32 21.82 1.56
C TRP A 139 -9.26 22.22 0.09
N PHE A 140 -9.48 21.27 -0.82
CA PHE A 140 -9.34 21.47 -2.24
C PHE A 140 -10.65 21.22 -2.98
N LYS A 141 -10.81 21.84 -4.14
CA LYS A 141 -11.86 21.47 -5.09
C LYS A 141 -11.44 20.17 -5.76
N ALA A 142 -11.97 19.05 -5.28
CA ALA A 142 -11.63 17.74 -5.78
C ALA A 142 -12.48 17.38 -7.01
N GLU A 143 -11.84 17.21 -8.15
CA GLU A 143 -12.38 16.62 -9.36
C GLU A 143 -11.89 15.17 -9.45
N SER A 144 -12.66 14.30 -10.11
CA SER A 144 -12.29 12.89 -10.24
C SER A 144 -12.35 12.39 -11.68
N TYR A 145 -11.46 11.47 -12.02
CA TYR A 145 -11.54 10.61 -13.20
C TYR A 145 -11.88 9.18 -12.78
N GLY A 146 -12.31 8.37 -13.73
CA GLY A 146 -12.78 7.02 -13.46
C GLY A 146 -12.35 6.00 -14.50
N LEU A 147 -13.14 4.94 -14.61
CA LEU A 147 -12.92 3.80 -15.50
C LEU A 147 -13.86 3.86 -16.72
N ASN A 148 -13.43 3.28 -17.83
CA ASN A 148 -14.24 3.08 -19.02
C ASN A 148 -15.11 1.82 -18.90
N ALA A 149 -15.88 1.50 -19.94
CA ALA A 149 -16.75 0.32 -19.97
C ALA A 149 -16.01 -1.03 -19.89
N LYS A 150 -14.68 -1.04 -20.12
CA LYS A 150 -13.83 -2.22 -19.94
C LYS A 150 -13.20 -2.30 -18.55
N GLU A 151 -13.61 -1.38 -17.64
CA GLU A 151 -13.06 -1.25 -16.29
C GLU A 151 -11.55 -0.91 -16.28
N GLU A 152 -11.08 -0.24 -17.32
CA GLU A 152 -9.74 0.34 -17.43
C GLU A 152 -9.80 1.84 -17.16
N ILE A 153 -8.71 2.47 -16.71
CA ILE A 153 -8.66 3.92 -16.57
C ILE A 153 -9.08 4.59 -17.89
N ASP A 154 -10.10 5.43 -17.83
CA ASP A 154 -10.54 6.22 -18.99
C ASP A 154 -9.60 7.41 -19.18
N TYR A 155 -8.50 7.16 -19.87
CA TYR A 155 -7.48 8.18 -20.13
C TYR A 155 -8.01 9.34 -20.96
N ASP A 156 -8.91 9.10 -21.91
CA ASP A 156 -9.47 10.15 -22.79
C ASP A 156 -10.39 11.07 -21.98
N ALA A 157 -11.25 10.52 -21.14
CA ALA A 157 -12.10 11.28 -20.23
C ALA A 157 -11.25 12.03 -19.16
N MET A 158 -10.20 11.41 -18.63
CA MET A 158 -9.26 12.02 -17.69
C MET A 158 -8.57 13.25 -18.33
N GLU A 159 -8.03 13.10 -19.53
CA GLU A 159 -7.38 14.18 -20.25
C GLU A 159 -8.34 15.34 -20.60
N ALA A 160 -9.56 15.00 -21.08
CA ALA A 160 -10.61 15.99 -21.36
C ALA A 160 -10.99 16.77 -20.09
N LYS A 161 -11.16 16.08 -18.96
CA LYS A 161 -11.47 16.70 -17.66
C LYS A 161 -10.31 17.59 -17.18
N ALA A 162 -9.06 17.13 -17.30
CA ALA A 162 -7.89 17.92 -16.93
C ALA A 162 -7.83 19.24 -17.72
N ARG A 163 -8.07 19.22 -19.04
CA ARG A 163 -8.10 20.42 -19.88
C ARG A 163 -9.25 21.35 -19.51
N ALA A 164 -10.42 20.80 -19.19
CA ALA A 164 -11.61 21.58 -18.83
C ALA A 164 -11.49 22.25 -17.46
N THR A 165 -11.00 21.52 -16.44
CA THR A 165 -10.97 22.00 -15.04
C THR A 165 -9.64 22.67 -14.67
N LYS A 166 -8.58 22.45 -15.45
CA LYS A 166 -7.22 23.00 -15.25
C LYS A 166 -6.75 22.85 -13.80
N PRO A 167 -6.74 21.62 -13.23
CA PRO A 167 -6.30 21.41 -11.87
C PRO A 167 -4.85 21.87 -11.69
N LYS A 168 -4.51 22.33 -10.48
CA LYS A 168 -3.13 22.66 -10.11
C LYS A 168 -2.28 21.42 -9.88
N LEU A 169 -2.93 20.30 -9.56
CA LEU A 169 -2.26 19.03 -9.31
C LEU A 169 -3.12 17.88 -9.83
N ILE A 170 -2.49 16.95 -10.56
CA ILE A 170 -3.08 15.68 -11.00
C ILE A 170 -2.45 14.55 -10.21
N ILE A 171 -3.29 13.64 -9.69
CA ILE A 171 -2.85 12.48 -8.91
C ILE A 171 -3.14 11.22 -9.72
N ALA A 172 -2.11 10.44 -10.05
CA ALA A 172 -2.24 9.07 -10.50
C ALA A 172 -1.88 8.10 -9.37
N GLY A 173 -2.45 6.91 -9.42
CA GLY A 173 -2.28 5.87 -8.40
C GLY A 173 -3.63 5.38 -7.88
N ALA A 174 -3.65 4.16 -7.38
CA ALA A 174 -4.88 3.52 -6.95
C ALA A 174 -4.65 2.54 -5.80
N SER A 175 -5.71 2.29 -5.01
CA SER A 175 -5.73 1.30 -3.94
C SER A 175 -6.35 -0.03 -4.38
N ALA A 176 -7.12 -0.02 -5.46
CA ALA A 176 -7.92 -1.17 -5.90
C ALA A 176 -8.02 -1.26 -7.45
N TYR A 177 -6.93 -0.99 -8.14
CA TYR A 177 -6.84 -1.11 -9.60
C TYR A 177 -5.81 -2.19 -9.96
N SER A 178 -6.20 -3.15 -10.79
CA SER A 178 -5.43 -4.38 -11.03
C SER A 178 -4.46 -4.29 -12.21
N LEU A 179 -4.68 -3.35 -13.15
CA LEU A 179 -3.89 -3.24 -14.37
C LEU A 179 -2.73 -2.26 -14.27
N HIS A 180 -1.90 -2.20 -15.31
CA HIS A 180 -0.86 -1.20 -15.42
C HIS A 180 -1.44 0.21 -15.59
N ILE A 181 -0.75 1.21 -15.03
CA ILE A 181 -1.08 2.63 -15.19
C ILE A 181 -0.10 3.24 -16.18
N ASP A 182 -0.61 3.90 -17.22
CA ASP A 182 0.20 4.66 -18.18
C ASP A 182 0.51 6.06 -17.62
N PHE A 183 1.60 6.15 -16.87
CA PHE A 183 2.05 7.41 -16.27
C PHE A 183 2.47 8.46 -17.31
N ALA A 184 2.89 8.04 -18.51
CA ALA A 184 3.29 8.96 -19.56
C ALA A 184 2.11 9.78 -20.09
N ARG A 185 0.91 9.18 -20.20
CA ARG A 185 -0.31 9.92 -20.59
C ARG A 185 -0.69 10.99 -19.56
N PHE A 186 -0.63 10.67 -18.28
CA PHE A 186 -0.84 11.64 -17.19
C PHE A 186 0.18 12.78 -17.24
N ALA A 187 1.46 12.46 -17.40
CA ALA A 187 2.53 13.45 -17.46
C ALA A 187 2.36 14.40 -18.65
N LYS A 188 1.91 13.89 -19.81
CA LYS A 188 1.66 14.68 -21.01
C LYS A 188 0.61 15.75 -20.76
N VAL A 189 -0.56 15.39 -20.24
CA VAL A 189 -1.64 16.36 -19.99
C VAL A 189 -1.30 17.30 -18.83
N ALA A 190 -0.63 16.81 -17.78
CA ALA A 190 -0.19 17.68 -16.67
C ALA A 190 0.75 18.77 -17.18
N LYS A 191 1.75 18.42 -18.00
CA LYS A 191 2.66 19.38 -18.63
C LYS A 191 1.93 20.36 -19.54
N GLU A 192 0.97 19.88 -20.33
CA GLU A 192 0.17 20.72 -21.25
C GLU A 192 -0.56 21.84 -20.53
N ILE A 193 -1.14 21.55 -19.35
CA ILE A 193 -1.94 22.51 -18.57
C ILE A 193 -1.15 23.22 -17.46
N GLY A 194 0.14 22.91 -17.28
CA GLY A 194 1.00 23.47 -16.23
C GLY A 194 0.66 23.00 -14.81
N ALA A 195 0.15 21.77 -14.66
CA ALA A 195 -0.14 21.15 -13.38
C ALA A 195 1.05 20.36 -12.85
N ILE A 196 1.19 20.27 -11.52
CA ILE A 196 2.09 19.31 -10.87
C ILE A 196 1.54 17.89 -11.06
N PHE A 197 2.39 16.97 -11.48
CA PHE A 197 2.04 15.56 -11.60
C PHE A 197 2.56 14.78 -10.40
N LEU A 198 1.64 14.36 -9.54
CA LEU A 198 1.88 13.50 -8.38
C LEU A 198 1.49 12.06 -8.72
N VAL A 199 2.38 11.11 -8.42
CA VAL A 199 2.02 9.70 -8.42
C VAL A 199 2.08 9.13 -7.00
N ASP A 200 0.97 8.63 -6.51
CA ASP A 200 0.91 7.80 -5.30
C ASP A 200 1.09 6.33 -5.70
N MET A 201 2.32 5.84 -5.59
CA MET A 201 2.67 4.46 -5.96
C MET A 201 2.54 3.46 -4.81
N ALA A 202 1.93 3.84 -3.69
CA ALA A 202 1.97 3.08 -2.43
C ALA A 202 1.64 1.59 -2.59
N HIS A 203 0.63 1.23 -3.38
CA HIS A 203 0.27 -0.16 -3.62
C HIS A 203 1.31 -0.91 -4.46
N TYR A 204 1.88 -0.23 -5.44
CA TYR A 204 2.75 -0.85 -6.46
C TYR A 204 4.24 -0.71 -6.16
N ALA A 205 4.62 -0.01 -5.09
CA ALA A 205 6.01 0.37 -4.81
C ALA A 205 6.99 -0.80 -4.80
N GLY A 206 6.61 -1.96 -4.24
CA GLY A 206 7.44 -3.15 -4.28
C GLY A 206 7.65 -3.71 -5.69
N LEU A 207 6.58 -3.73 -6.49
CA LEU A 207 6.62 -4.18 -7.89
C LEU A 207 7.48 -3.24 -8.75
N ILE A 208 7.36 -1.93 -8.53
CA ILE A 208 8.17 -0.90 -9.20
C ILE A 208 9.64 -1.03 -8.80
N ALA A 209 9.92 -1.20 -7.51
CA ALA A 209 11.28 -1.41 -6.99
C ALA A 209 11.98 -2.62 -7.62
N ALA A 210 11.21 -3.67 -7.92
CA ALA A 210 11.69 -4.88 -8.58
C ALA A 210 11.77 -4.78 -10.11
N GLY A 211 11.29 -3.68 -10.71
CA GLY A 211 11.24 -3.49 -12.15
C GLY A 211 10.22 -4.37 -12.88
N VAL A 212 9.15 -4.78 -12.18
CA VAL A 212 8.09 -5.64 -12.73
C VAL A 212 6.73 -4.92 -12.87
N TYR A 213 6.72 -3.61 -12.69
CA TYR A 213 5.60 -2.70 -12.92
C TYR A 213 6.13 -1.36 -13.44
N PRO A 214 5.36 -0.60 -14.25
CA PRO A 214 5.82 0.68 -14.80
C PRO A 214 6.32 1.65 -13.71
N ASN A 215 7.51 2.22 -13.90
CA ASN A 215 8.09 3.17 -12.96
C ASN A 215 7.59 4.61 -13.24
N PRO A 216 6.93 5.29 -12.27
CA PRO A 216 6.45 6.65 -12.44
C PRO A 216 7.54 7.71 -12.35
N VAL A 217 8.67 7.43 -11.70
CA VAL A 217 9.71 8.43 -11.38
C VAL A 217 10.23 9.21 -12.58
N PRO A 218 10.42 8.62 -13.77
CA PRO A 218 10.83 9.38 -14.95
C PRO A 218 9.76 10.36 -15.47
N HIS A 219 8.51 10.17 -15.10
CA HIS A 219 7.35 10.91 -15.65
C HIS A 219 6.82 11.96 -14.67
N ALA A 220 6.81 11.65 -13.38
CA ALA A 220 6.21 12.49 -12.34
C ALA A 220 7.11 13.63 -11.87
N ASP A 221 6.52 14.70 -11.37
CA ASP A 221 7.23 15.74 -10.64
C ASP A 221 7.55 15.29 -9.23
N VAL A 222 6.58 14.61 -8.60
CA VAL A 222 6.68 14.04 -7.26
C VAL A 222 6.03 12.67 -7.23
N VAL A 223 6.64 11.74 -6.50
CA VAL A 223 6.10 10.40 -6.27
C VAL A 223 6.03 10.16 -4.76
N THR A 224 4.88 9.77 -4.26
CA THR A 224 4.70 9.36 -2.86
C THR A 224 4.49 7.87 -2.74
N SER A 225 4.84 7.32 -1.58
CA SER A 225 4.55 5.93 -1.26
C SER A 225 4.42 5.71 0.24
N THR A 226 3.75 4.63 0.60
CA THR A 226 3.94 3.95 1.88
C THR A 226 5.15 3.01 1.78
N THR A 227 5.69 2.60 2.93
CA THR A 227 6.82 1.66 2.99
C THR A 227 6.43 0.23 3.38
N HIS A 228 5.19 0.01 3.85
CA HIS A 228 4.74 -1.21 4.52
C HIS A 228 3.83 -2.14 3.71
N LYS A 229 3.55 -1.83 2.43
CA LYS A 229 2.69 -2.65 1.56
C LYS A 229 3.54 -3.64 0.75
N SER A 230 3.43 -3.62 -0.57
CA SER A 230 4.26 -4.48 -1.44
C SER A 230 5.77 -4.26 -1.26
N LEU A 231 6.21 -3.09 -0.78
CA LEU A 231 7.61 -2.78 -0.48
C LEU A 231 8.15 -3.48 0.79
N ARG A 232 7.27 -4.04 1.62
CA ARG A 232 7.58 -4.92 2.78
C ARG A 232 8.45 -4.28 3.87
N GLY A 233 8.35 -2.97 4.04
CA GLY A 233 9.08 -2.21 5.07
C GLY A 233 8.23 -1.90 6.31
N PRO A 234 8.73 -1.01 7.19
CA PRO A 234 8.00 -0.53 8.35
C PRO A 234 6.82 0.35 7.93
N ARG A 235 5.85 0.56 8.82
CA ARG A 235 4.78 1.54 8.59
C ARG A 235 5.36 2.95 8.55
N GLY A 236 5.17 3.62 7.42
CA GLY A 236 5.70 4.96 7.17
C GLY A 236 5.41 5.40 5.74
N GLY A 237 5.90 6.58 5.37
CA GLY A 237 5.82 7.14 4.02
C GLY A 237 7.16 7.64 3.51
N ILE A 238 7.24 7.87 2.21
CA ILE A 238 8.36 8.49 1.50
C ILE A 238 7.84 9.43 0.43
N ILE A 239 8.68 10.39 0.06
CA ILE A 239 8.47 11.26 -1.09
C ILE A 239 9.73 11.22 -1.95
N LEU A 240 9.56 10.91 -3.23
CA LEU A 240 10.60 11.00 -4.26
C LEU A 240 10.27 12.18 -5.16
N MET A 241 11.26 12.89 -5.65
CA MET A 241 11.00 14.10 -6.43
C MET A 241 12.13 14.45 -7.38
N LYS A 242 11.82 15.29 -8.36
CA LYS A 242 12.84 16.02 -9.12
C LYS A 242 13.60 16.96 -8.20
N ALA A 243 14.90 17.18 -8.48
CA ALA A 243 15.75 17.99 -7.62
C ALA A 243 15.24 19.41 -7.37
N GLU A 244 14.58 20.01 -8.35
CA GLU A 244 13.99 21.35 -8.25
C GLU A 244 12.89 21.49 -7.18
N HIS A 245 12.25 20.39 -6.81
CA HIS A 245 11.18 20.35 -5.81
C HIS A 245 11.66 20.04 -4.40
N GLU A 246 12.91 19.62 -4.22
CA GLU A 246 13.44 19.15 -2.94
C GLU A 246 13.28 20.18 -1.82
N LYS A 247 13.63 21.44 -2.06
CA LYS A 247 13.52 22.51 -1.06
C LYS A 247 12.07 22.73 -0.61
N ALA A 248 11.14 22.76 -1.55
CA ALA A 248 9.72 22.98 -1.25
C ALA A 248 9.12 21.81 -0.46
N ILE A 249 9.40 20.58 -0.88
CA ILE A 249 8.95 19.36 -0.21
C ILE A 249 9.55 19.24 1.20
N ASN A 250 10.87 19.42 1.33
CA ASN A 250 11.53 19.35 2.63
C ASN A 250 10.97 20.40 3.61
N SER A 251 10.73 21.61 3.16
CA SER A 251 10.08 22.65 3.98
C SER A 251 8.64 22.31 4.34
N ALA A 252 7.89 21.67 3.46
CA ALA A 252 6.52 21.25 3.71
C ALA A 252 6.45 20.05 4.70
N VAL A 253 7.43 19.14 4.67
CA VAL A 253 7.51 18.06 5.66
C VAL A 253 7.92 18.64 7.01
N PHE A 254 9.05 19.32 7.08
CA PHE A 254 9.53 19.96 8.29
C PHE A 254 10.03 21.39 7.99
N PRO A 255 9.53 22.39 8.68
CA PRO A 255 8.60 22.38 9.82
C PRO A 255 7.11 22.45 9.44
N GLY A 256 6.76 22.33 8.15
CA GLY A 256 5.42 22.63 7.66
C GLY A 256 4.32 21.72 8.21
N LEU A 257 4.53 20.41 8.21
CA LEU A 257 3.52 19.40 8.59
C LEU A 257 3.91 18.60 9.82
N GLN A 258 5.20 18.31 10.00
CA GLN A 258 5.75 17.45 11.05
C GLN A 258 6.78 18.21 11.91
N GLY A 259 7.02 17.73 13.14
CA GLY A 259 8.13 18.08 13.99
C GLY A 259 9.24 17.03 13.93
N GLY A 260 9.66 16.51 15.10
CA GLY A 260 10.73 15.51 15.22
C GLY A 260 10.42 14.23 14.44
N PRO A 261 11.32 13.79 13.54
CA PRO A 261 11.14 12.59 12.76
C PRO A 261 11.27 11.33 13.64
N LEU A 262 10.61 10.23 13.19
CA LEU A 262 10.67 8.93 13.86
C LEU A 262 11.95 8.20 13.44
N MET A 263 13.07 8.46 14.13
CA MET A 263 14.38 7.94 13.70
C MET A 263 14.48 6.41 13.72
N HIS A 264 13.79 5.75 14.64
CA HIS A 264 13.66 4.29 14.67
C HIS A 264 12.92 3.73 13.44
N VAL A 265 11.89 4.42 12.95
CA VAL A 265 11.17 4.04 11.72
C VAL A 265 12.03 4.33 10.48
N ILE A 266 12.78 5.44 10.46
CA ILE A 266 13.70 5.78 9.36
C ILE A 266 14.81 4.71 9.27
N ALA A 267 15.36 4.29 10.40
CA ALA A 267 16.33 3.18 10.43
C ALA A 267 15.71 1.87 9.87
N ALA A 268 14.48 1.56 10.25
CA ALA A 268 13.77 0.41 9.71
C ALA A 268 13.49 0.54 8.19
N LYS A 269 13.20 1.75 7.69
CA LYS A 269 13.13 2.03 6.24
C LYS A 269 14.48 1.74 5.57
N ALA A 270 15.60 2.17 6.18
CA ALA A 270 16.92 1.91 5.65
C ALA A 270 17.23 0.41 5.54
N VAL A 271 16.79 -0.41 6.52
CA VAL A 271 16.90 -1.88 6.46
C VAL A 271 16.05 -2.43 5.31
N ALA A 272 14.77 -2.08 5.24
CA ALA A 272 13.87 -2.56 4.20
C ALA A 272 14.35 -2.20 2.79
N PHE A 273 14.89 -1.01 2.60
CA PHE A 273 15.47 -0.58 1.32
C PHE A 273 16.75 -1.37 0.97
N LYS A 274 17.55 -1.75 1.98
CA LYS A 274 18.69 -2.66 1.74
C LYS A 274 18.22 -4.04 1.29
N GLU A 275 17.14 -4.56 1.87
CA GLU A 275 16.52 -5.82 1.44
C GLU A 275 15.95 -5.72 0.03
N ALA A 276 15.27 -4.60 -0.31
CA ALA A 276 14.71 -4.37 -1.63
C ALA A 276 15.76 -4.26 -2.75
N LEU A 277 17.00 -3.91 -2.42
CA LEU A 277 18.14 -3.89 -3.34
C LEU A 277 18.74 -5.28 -3.61
N GLN A 278 18.32 -6.33 -2.88
CA GLN A 278 18.86 -7.68 -3.09
C GLN A 278 18.16 -8.38 -4.27
N PRO A 279 18.87 -9.24 -5.01
CA PRO A 279 18.29 -9.97 -6.15
C PRO A 279 17.04 -10.77 -5.81
N GLY A 280 17.00 -11.40 -4.64
CA GLY A 280 15.84 -12.16 -4.17
C GLY A 280 14.55 -11.34 -4.01
N PHE A 281 14.65 -10.01 -3.87
CA PHE A 281 13.47 -9.15 -3.84
C PHE A 281 12.76 -9.09 -5.18
N LYS A 282 13.50 -9.14 -6.29
CA LYS A 282 12.92 -9.21 -7.63
C LYS A 282 12.18 -10.54 -7.84
N GLU A 283 12.79 -11.64 -7.44
CA GLU A 283 12.18 -12.98 -7.52
C GLU A 283 10.89 -13.03 -6.67
N TYR A 284 10.92 -12.46 -5.48
CA TYR A 284 9.76 -12.34 -4.62
C TYR A 284 8.62 -11.57 -5.31
N GLN A 285 8.88 -10.41 -5.89
CA GLN A 285 7.85 -9.60 -6.54
C GLN A 285 7.30 -10.25 -7.83
N GLN A 286 8.12 -10.97 -8.57
CA GLN A 286 7.67 -11.80 -9.69
C GLN A 286 6.70 -12.89 -9.22
N GLN A 287 7.01 -13.53 -8.09
CA GLN A 287 6.12 -14.53 -7.50
C GLN A 287 4.82 -13.91 -6.97
N VAL A 288 4.87 -12.68 -6.44
CA VAL A 288 3.67 -11.93 -6.02
C VAL A 288 2.68 -11.78 -7.19
N ILE A 289 3.16 -11.34 -8.35
CA ILE A 289 2.32 -11.18 -9.56
C ILE A 289 1.81 -12.56 -10.03
N LYS A 290 2.68 -13.55 -10.07
CA LYS A 290 2.31 -14.90 -10.51
C LYS A 290 1.24 -15.52 -9.60
N ASN A 291 1.36 -15.37 -8.30
CA ASN A 291 0.34 -15.80 -7.35
C ASN A 291 -0.98 -15.05 -7.58
N ALA A 292 -0.96 -13.75 -7.83
CA ALA A 292 -2.15 -12.97 -8.12
C ALA A 292 -2.86 -13.45 -9.39
N GLN A 293 -2.11 -13.70 -10.46
CA GLN A 293 -2.65 -14.26 -11.71
C GLN A 293 -3.23 -15.67 -11.51
N THR A 294 -2.54 -16.52 -10.75
CA THR A 294 -3.03 -17.87 -10.41
C THR A 294 -4.33 -17.82 -9.61
N VAL A 295 -4.42 -16.93 -8.60
CA VAL A 295 -5.66 -16.75 -7.83
C VAL A 295 -6.78 -16.24 -8.72
N ALA A 296 -6.54 -15.21 -9.54
CA ALA A 296 -7.54 -14.65 -10.44
C ALA A 296 -8.07 -15.68 -11.44
N GLN A 297 -7.18 -16.43 -12.08
CA GLN A 297 -7.54 -17.48 -13.01
C GLN A 297 -8.38 -18.58 -12.34
N THR A 298 -7.94 -19.06 -11.18
CA THR A 298 -8.64 -20.14 -10.47
C THR A 298 -10.02 -19.71 -9.99
N LEU A 299 -10.18 -18.47 -9.50
CA LEU A 299 -11.48 -17.92 -9.13
C LEU A 299 -12.41 -17.80 -10.36
N THR A 300 -11.85 -17.42 -11.51
CA THR A 300 -12.61 -17.39 -12.79
C THR A 300 -13.06 -18.80 -13.20
N GLU A 301 -12.20 -19.80 -13.12
CA GLU A 301 -12.53 -21.20 -13.34
C GLU A 301 -13.64 -21.71 -12.41
N ARG A 302 -13.75 -21.13 -11.20
CA ARG A 302 -14.81 -21.40 -10.20
C ARG A 302 -16.07 -20.52 -10.40
N GLY A 303 -16.17 -19.79 -11.52
CA GLY A 303 -17.34 -19.00 -11.89
C GLY A 303 -17.48 -17.65 -11.20
N LEU A 304 -16.39 -17.10 -10.65
CA LEU A 304 -16.32 -15.75 -10.11
C LEU A 304 -15.77 -14.78 -11.16
N ARG A 305 -16.31 -13.57 -11.22
CA ARG A 305 -15.86 -12.54 -12.13
C ARG A 305 -14.73 -11.71 -11.49
N ILE A 306 -13.62 -11.56 -12.19
CA ILE A 306 -12.56 -10.64 -11.83
C ILE A 306 -12.79 -9.32 -12.57
N VAL A 307 -12.83 -8.21 -11.83
CA VAL A 307 -12.94 -6.85 -12.39
C VAL A 307 -11.75 -6.60 -13.33
N SER A 308 -11.97 -5.94 -14.44
CA SER A 308 -11.00 -5.71 -15.54
C SER A 308 -10.50 -7.01 -16.21
N GLY A 309 -11.17 -8.15 -15.99
CA GLY A 309 -10.84 -9.44 -16.61
C GLY A 309 -9.61 -10.15 -16.04
N GLY A 310 -8.93 -9.59 -15.02
CA GLY A 310 -7.73 -10.19 -14.45
C GLY A 310 -6.84 -9.20 -13.69
N THR A 311 -5.56 -9.56 -13.52
CA THR A 311 -4.59 -8.67 -12.87
C THR A 311 -3.22 -8.70 -13.55
N GLN A 312 -2.58 -7.54 -13.59
CA GLN A 312 -1.19 -7.31 -13.98
C GLN A 312 -0.31 -6.89 -12.78
N SER A 313 -0.89 -6.95 -11.58
CA SER A 313 -0.23 -6.50 -10.35
C SER A 313 -0.42 -7.52 -9.21
N HIS A 314 -0.33 -7.07 -7.97
CA HIS A 314 -0.49 -7.86 -6.75
C HIS A 314 -1.94 -7.89 -6.24
N VAL A 315 -2.84 -7.13 -6.84
CA VAL A 315 -4.21 -6.92 -6.35
C VAL A 315 -5.23 -7.25 -7.42
N MET A 316 -6.39 -7.75 -7.00
CA MET A 316 -7.57 -7.95 -7.83
C MET A 316 -8.84 -7.62 -7.05
N LEU A 317 -9.88 -7.23 -7.79
CA LEU A 317 -11.24 -7.12 -7.28
C LEU A 317 -12.07 -8.30 -7.81
N VAL A 318 -12.82 -8.94 -6.92
CA VAL A 318 -13.72 -10.03 -7.23
C VAL A 318 -15.15 -9.54 -7.12
N ASP A 319 -15.91 -9.63 -8.19
CA ASP A 319 -17.34 -9.32 -8.24
C ASP A 319 -18.15 -10.54 -7.74
N LEU A 320 -18.91 -10.34 -6.68
CA LEU A 320 -19.68 -11.39 -6.01
C LEU A 320 -21.16 -11.45 -6.44
N ARG A 321 -21.60 -10.57 -7.35
CA ARG A 321 -23.02 -10.50 -7.77
C ARG A 321 -23.50 -11.80 -8.39
N SER A 322 -22.64 -12.52 -9.12
CA SER A 322 -22.99 -13.82 -9.70
C SER A 322 -23.28 -14.92 -8.66
N LYS A 323 -22.83 -14.72 -7.43
CA LYS A 323 -23.09 -15.63 -6.29
C LYS A 323 -24.20 -15.12 -5.35
N ASN A 324 -24.81 -13.96 -5.63
CA ASN A 324 -25.79 -13.30 -4.76
C ASN A 324 -25.31 -13.06 -3.31
N ILE A 325 -24.01 -12.74 -3.17
CA ILE A 325 -23.36 -12.50 -1.87
C ILE A 325 -22.87 -11.06 -1.84
N THR A 326 -23.07 -10.35 -0.72
CA THR A 326 -22.48 -9.03 -0.51
C THR A 326 -21.02 -9.14 -0.08
N GLY A 327 -20.23 -8.09 -0.36
CA GLY A 327 -18.85 -8.02 0.12
C GLY A 327 -18.75 -8.16 1.64
N LYS A 328 -19.70 -7.57 2.39
CA LYS A 328 -19.77 -7.68 3.86
C LYS A 328 -19.97 -9.13 4.34
N ALA A 329 -20.85 -9.87 3.70
CA ALA A 329 -21.09 -11.28 4.05
C ALA A 329 -19.88 -12.16 3.70
N ALA A 330 -19.27 -11.93 2.53
CA ALA A 330 -18.08 -12.64 2.11
C ALA A 330 -16.87 -12.37 3.04
N GLU A 331 -16.64 -11.10 3.40
CA GLU A 331 -15.59 -10.70 4.37
C GLU A 331 -15.73 -11.45 5.70
N ALA A 332 -16.96 -11.52 6.23
CA ALA A 332 -17.23 -12.23 7.49
C ALA A 332 -17.03 -13.76 7.37
N ALA A 333 -17.57 -14.39 6.33
CA ALA A 333 -17.48 -15.84 6.12
C ALA A 333 -16.02 -16.29 5.90
N LEU A 334 -15.27 -15.54 5.07
CA LEU A 334 -13.85 -15.82 4.81
C LEU A 334 -12.99 -15.56 6.07
N GLY A 335 -13.29 -14.53 6.85
CA GLY A 335 -12.64 -14.27 8.13
C GLY A 335 -12.84 -15.43 9.12
N ASN A 336 -14.05 -15.99 9.20
CA ASN A 336 -14.35 -17.18 10.02
C ASN A 336 -13.62 -18.44 9.54
N ALA A 337 -13.26 -18.49 8.26
CA ALA A 337 -12.43 -19.55 7.68
C ALA A 337 -10.92 -19.28 7.80
N HIS A 338 -10.51 -18.24 8.52
CA HIS A 338 -9.12 -17.79 8.67
C HIS A 338 -8.45 -17.35 7.35
N MET A 339 -9.23 -16.75 6.46
CA MET A 339 -8.75 -16.04 5.25
C MET A 339 -9.12 -14.56 5.37
N THR A 340 -8.13 -13.73 5.64
CA THR A 340 -8.33 -12.30 5.94
C THR A 340 -8.24 -11.47 4.66
N LEU A 341 -9.36 -10.83 4.31
CA LEU A 341 -9.45 -9.89 3.18
C LEU A 341 -10.42 -8.75 3.53
N ASN A 342 -10.64 -7.81 2.62
CA ASN A 342 -11.61 -6.73 2.85
C ASN A 342 -12.69 -6.68 1.76
N LYS A 343 -13.92 -6.34 2.18
CA LYS A 343 -14.96 -5.91 1.24
C LYS A 343 -14.50 -4.68 0.47
N ASN A 344 -14.91 -4.58 -0.78
CA ASN A 344 -14.57 -3.47 -1.66
C ASN A 344 -15.69 -3.22 -2.67
N ALA A 345 -15.97 -1.94 -2.93
CA ALA A 345 -16.85 -1.59 -4.02
C ALA A 345 -16.26 -2.04 -5.36
N ILE A 346 -17.12 -2.44 -6.28
CA ILE A 346 -16.78 -2.69 -7.68
C ILE A 346 -17.24 -1.50 -8.54
N PRO A 347 -16.75 -1.35 -9.78
CA PRO A 347 -17.25 -0.32 -10.69
C PRO A 347 -18.77 -0.41 -10.85
N ASN A 348 -19.46 0.74 -10.74
CA ASN A 348 -20.94 0.82 -10.77
C ASN A 348 -21.63 -0.07 -9.72
N ASP A 349 -21.07 -0.15 -8.52
CA ASP A 349 -21.60 -0.97 -7.45
C ASP A 349 -23.01 -0.53 -7.04
N PRO A 350 -24.03 -1.43 -7.08
CA PRO A 350 -25.37 -1.11 -6.65
C PRO A 350 -25.52 -1.00 -5.12
N GLU A 351 -24.57 -1.53 -4.36
CA GLU A 351 -24.61 -1.57 -2.91
C GLU A 351 -24.00 -0.31 -2.27
N LYS A 352 -24.39 -0.05 -1.02
CA LYS A 352 -23.81 1.04 -0.23
C LYS A 352 -22.34 0.75 0.12
N PRO A 353 -21.49 1.78 0.35
CA PRO A 353 -20.07 1.60 0.65
C PRO A 353 -19.74 0.69 1.84
N MET A 354 -20.63 0.56 2.82
CA MET A 354 -20.45 -0.32 3.98
C MET A 354 -20.88 -1.77 3.74
N VAL A 355 -21.51 -2.06 2.61
CA VAL A 355 -22.01 -3.39 2.21
C VAL A 355 -21.17 -3.94 1.07
N THR A 356 -21.07 -3.22 -0.04
CA THR A 356 -20.35 -3.53 -1.28
C THR A 356 -20.81 -4.83 -1.98
N SER A 357 -20.49 -4.94 -3.26
CA SER A 357 -20.76 -6.14 -4.06
C SER A 357 -19.50 -6.94 -4.38
N GLY A 358 -18.36 -6.57 -3.84
CA GLY A 358 -17.09 -7.23 -4.11
C GLY A 358 -16.18 -7.34 -2.90
N VAL A 359 -15.10 -8.07 -3.12
CA VAL A 359 -13.95 -8.16 -2.19
C VAL A 359 -12.67 -7.84 -2.93
N ARG A 360 -11.68 -7.31 -2.20
CA ARG A 360 -10.33 -7.07 -2.69
C ARG A 360 -9.39 -8.12 -2.14
N ILE A 361 -8.60 -8.73 -3.04
CA ILE A 361 -7.62 -9.75 -2.72
C ILE A 361 -6.24 -9.28 -3.17
N GLY A 362 -5.24 -9.48 -2.32
CA GLY A 362 -3.83 -9.23 -2.63
C GLY A 362 -2.93 -10.38 -2.23
N THR A 363 -1.78 -10.47 -2.83
CA THR A 363 -0.87 -11.61 -2.68
C THR A 363 0.49 -11.32 -2.04
N PRO A 364 0.86 -10.09 -1.62
CA PRO A 364 2.18 -9.85 -1.03
C PRO A 364 2.44 -10.66 0.23
N ALA A 365 1.52 -10.66 1.21
CA ALA A 365 1.70 -11.33 2.49
C ALA A 365 1.78 -12.85 2.33
N MET A 366 0.87 -13.46 1.56
CA MET A 366 0.92 -14.91 1.31
C MET A 366 2.20 -15.33 0.58
N THR A 367 2.74 -14.48 -0.29
CA THR A 367 4.01 -14.75 -0.97
C THR A 367 5.19 -14.60 -0.02
N THR A 368 5.17 -13.63 0.90
CA THR A 368 6.21 -13.47 1.92
C THR A 368 6.30 -14.69 2.82
N ARG A 369 5.19 -15.31 3.18
CA ARG A 369 5.21 -16.57 3.95
C ARG A 369 5.63 -17.81 3.15
N GLY A 370 5.95 -17.67 1.86
CA GLY A 370 6.50 -18.73 1.03
C GLY A 370 5.51 -19.43 0.10
N PHE A 371 4.26 -18.96 -0.02
CA PHE A 371 3.29 -19.52 -0.97
C PHE A 371 3.74 -19.27 -2.41
N LYS A 372 3.60 -20.32 -3.23
CA LYS A 372 3.82 -20.29 -4.67
C LYS A 372 2.55 -20.72 -5.41
N ASP A 373 2.63 -20.96 -6.69
CA ASP A 373 1.51 -21.27 -7.58
C ASP A 373 0.56 -22.35 -7.03
N LYS A 374 1.11 -23.42 -6.45
CA LYS A 374 0.32 -24.52 -5.87
C LYS A 374 -0.51 -24.07 -4.68
N GLU A 375 0.09 -23.32 -3.78
CA GLU A 375 -0.56 -22.79 -2.59
C GLU A 375 -1.53 -21.66 -2.93
N ALA A 376 -1.19 -20.83 -3.93
CA ALA A 376 -2.07 -19.79 -4.47
C ALA A 376 -3.35 -20.38 -5.09
N ARG A 377 -3.21 -21.44 -5.89
CA ARG A 377 -4.34 -22.21 -6.45
C ARG A 377 -5.19 -22.83 -5.34
N ALA A 378 -4.56 -23.47 -4.36
CA ALA A 378 -5.25 -24.04 -3.21
C ALA A 378 -6.03 -22.97 -2.43
N THR A 379 -5.42 -21.81 -2.18
CA THR A 379 -6.08 -20.67 -1.51
C THR A 379 -7.31 -20.21 -2.30
N ALA A 380 -7.20 -20.08 -3.62
CA ALA A 380 -8.34 -19.69 -4.46
C ALA A 380 -9.49 -20.69 -4.42
N HIS A 381 -9.21 -22.00 -4.40
CA HIS A 381 -10.24 -23.02 -4.20
C HIS A 381 -10.91 -22.90 -2.83
N LEU A 382 -10.14 -22.68 -1.75
CA LEU A 382 -10.69 -22.50 -0.40
C LEU A 382 -11.57 -21.24 -0.30
N ILE A 383 -11.19 -20.15 -0.97
CA ILE A 383 -12.03 -18.94 -1.08
C ILE A 383 -13.34 -19.29 -1.77
N ALA A 384 -13.29 -19.96 -2.92
CA ALA A 384 -14.49 -20.33 -3.66
C ALA A 384 -15.39 -21.29 -2.87
N ASP A 385 -14.81 -22.27 -2.17
CA ASP A 385 -15.54 -23.21 -1.32
C ASP A 385 -16.37 -22.46 -0.25
N VAL A 386 -15.76 -21.48 0.45
CA VAL A 386 -16.50 -20.66 1.44
C VAL A 386 -17.61 -19.84 0.77
N LEU A 387 -17.34 -19.25 -0.39
CA LEU A 387 -18.30 -18.40 -1.09
C LEU A 387 -19.48 -19.18 -1.70
N GLU A 388 -19.37 -20.47 -1.88
CA GLU A 388 -20.48 -21.35 -2.29
C GLU A 388 -21.45 -21.63 -1.14
N ASN A 389 -20.97 -21.66 0.11
CA ASN A 389 -21.77 -21.94 1.30
C ASN A 389 -21.43 -20.99 2.47
N PRO A 390 -21.60 -19.66 2.31
CA PRO A 390 -21.07 -18.67 3.24
C PRO A 390 -21.78 -18.60 4.60
N HIS A 391 -22.88 -19.32 4.76
CA HIS A 391 -23.69 -19.39 5.99
C HIS A 391 -23.66 -20.77 6.66
N ASP A 392 -22.96 -21.74 6.08
CA ASP A 392 -22.81 -23.09 6.66
C ASP A 392 -21.60 -23.10 7.58
N GLU A 393 -21.85 -23.01 8.89
CA GLU A 393 -20.78 -22.99 9.91
C GLU A 393 -19.94 -24.28 9.92
N ALA A 394 -20.55 -25.44 9.67
CA ALA A 394 -19.82 -26.70 9.62
C ALA A 394 -18.90 -26.77 8.40
N HIS A 395 -19.37 -26.29 7.25
CA HIS A 395 -18.57 -26.16 6.04
C HIS A 395 -17.40 -25.18 6.23
N ILE A 396 -17.66 -24.01 6.79
CA ILE A 396 -16.64 -22.99 7.10
C ILE A 396 -15.58 -23.58 8.07
N ALA A 397 -16.00 -24.33 9.08
CA ALA A 397 -15.07 -24.99 10.01
C ALA A 397 -14.19 -26.03 9.30
N ALA A 398 -14.75 -26.80 8.37
CA ALA A 398 -13.99 -27.76 7.56
C ALA A 398 -12.97 -27.05 6.64
N VAL A 399 -13.34 -25.93 6.03
CA VAL A 399 -12.40 -25.10 5.23
C VAL A 399 -11.32 -24.50 6.12
N ARG A 400 -11.66 -23.98 7.30
CA ARG A 400 -10.69 -23.47 8.27
C ARG A 400 -9.64 -24.51 8.67
N ALA A 401 -10.03 -25.78 8.85
CA ALA A 401 -9.09 -26.85 9.11
C ALA A 401 -8.10 -27.07 7.95
N LYS A 402 -8.55 -26.93 6.70
CA LYS A 402 -7.68 -26.98 5.51
C LYS A 402 -6.74 -25.77 5.44
N VAL A 403 -7.22 -24.57 5.81
CA VAL A 403 -6.39 -23.37 5.92
C VAL A 403 -5.27 -23.60 6.94
N HIS A 404 -5.59 -24.10 8.12
CA HIS A 404 -4.58 -24.45 9.15
C HIS A 404 -3.57 -25.47 8.66
N ALA A 405 -4.01 -26.54 8.00
CA ALA A 405 -3.13 -27.54 7.43
C ALA A 405 -2.19 -26.97 6.36
N LEU A 406 -2.62 -25.90 5.67
CA LEU A 406 -1.79 -25.21 4.69
C LEU A 406 -0.81 -24.25 5.38
N THR A 407 -1.28 -23.39 6.27
CA THR A 407 -0.46 -22.36 6.94
C THR A 407 0.61 -22.93 7.84
N SER A 408 0.34 -24.05 8.53
CA SER A 408 1.32 -24.72 9.41
C SER A 408 2.59 -25.21 8.69
N ARG A 409 2.53 -25.38 7.38
CA ARG A 409 3.68 -25.77 6.55
C ARG A 409 4.55 -24.57 6.13
N PHE A 410 4.07 -23.39 6.34
CA PHE A 410 4.68 -22.13 5.90
C PHE A 410 4.59 -21.09 7.03
N PRO A 411 5.31 -21.27 8.13
CA PRO A 411 5.33 -20.27 9.20
C PRO A 411 5.84 -18.93 8.69
N VAL A 412 5.32 -17.84 9.24
CA VAL A 412 5.75 -16.48 8.86
C VAL A 412 7.12 -16.17 9.45
N TYR A 413 7.28 -16.50 10.74
CA TYR A 413 8.51 -16.28 11.49
C TYR A 413 8.96 -17.62 12.12
N GLY A 414 9.44 -18.53 11.29
CA GLY A 414 9.91 -19.83 11.71
C GLY A 414 11.35 -19.87 12.19
#